data_3a8e02a6d4c76f2f8620a1228ca5f393
#
_entry.id   3a8e02a6d4c76f2f8620a1228ca5f393
#
_cell.length_a   1.000
_cell.length_b   1.000
_cell.length_c   1.000
_cell.angle_alpha   90.00
_cell.angle_beta   90.00
_cell.angle_gamma   90.00
#
_symmetry.space_group_name_H-M   'P 1'
#
loop_
_entity.id
_entity.type
_entity.pdbx_description
1 polymer ?
#
loop_
_entity_poly.entity_id
_entity_poly.type
_entity_poly.pdbx_seq_one_letter_code
_entity_poly.pdbx_strand_id
1 'polypeptide(L)'
;MSVTLSLALNMRRMLSTNNLVRKMHACETMGAITVICTDKTGTLTQNLMQVHEPNFYGIKNGSDLSDDDISALIAEGISANSTAFLEEAATGEKPKGVGNPTEVALLLWLNSQGRNYLELREHARILDQLTFSTERKFMATL
;
A
#
# COMPACT_ATOMS: atom_id res chain seq x y z
N MET A 1 -11.59 14.10 44.92
CA MET A 1 -11.60 12.63 44.79
C MET A 1 -12.44 12.14 43.58
N SER A 2 -13.61 12.69 43.34
CA SER A 2 -14.50 12.29 42.23
C SER A 2 -13.89 12.47 40.83
N VAL A 3 -13.22 13.59 40.55
CA VAL A 3 -12.65 13.90 39.24
C VAL A 3 -11.47 12.97 38.87
N THR A 4 -10.58 12.72 39.81
CA THR A 4 -9.43 11.85 39.60
C THR A 4 -9.85 10.39 39.35
N LEU A 5 -10.87 9.91 40.05
CA LEU A 5 -11.42 8.59 39.82
C LEU A 5 -12.08 8.49 38.44
N SER A 6 -12.84 9.52 38.06
CA SER A 6 -13.48 9.57 36.73
C SER A 6 -12.42 9.58 35.59
N LEU A 7 -11.36 10.38 35.74
CA LEU A 7 -10.25 10.41 34.75
C LEU A 7 -9.53 9.05 34.68
N ALA A 8 -9.29 8.38 35.80
CA ALA A 8 -8.67 7.05 35.82
C ALA A 8 -9.53 5.99 35.11
N LEU A 9 -10.85 6.01 35.32
CA LEU A 9 -11.78 5.12 34.63
C LEU A 9 -11.83 5.41 33.11
N ASN A 10 -11.79 6.69 32.72
CA ASN A 10 -11.73 7.07 31.30
C ASN A 10 -10.43 6.60 30.64
N MET A 11 -9.27 6.75 31.30
CA MET A 11 -7.99 6.23 30.80
C MET A 11 -8.06 4.70 30.56
N ARG A 12 -8.64 3.96 31.51
CA ARG A 12 -8.82 2.51 31.37
C ARG A 12 -9.72 2.16 30.17
N ARG A 13 -10.79 2.94 29.96
CA ARG A 13 -11.70 2.77 28.82
C ARG A 13 -11.02 3.11 27.49
N MET A 14 -10.18 4.15 27.45
CA MET A 14 -9.38 4.49 26.28
C MET A 14 -8.36 3.38 25.95
N LEU A 15 -7.74 2.77 26.96
CA LEU A 15 -6.83 1.65 26.75
C LEU A 15 -7.52 0.46 26.09
N SER A 16 -8.78 0.16 26.46
CA SER A 16 -9.53 -0.93 25.83
C SER A 16 -9.88 -0.69 24.36
N THR A 17 -9.74 0.55 23.88
CA THR A 17 -9.90 0.96 22.47
C THR A 17 -8.56 1.23 21.81
N ASN A 18 -7.46 0.64 22.31
CA ASN A 18 -6.09 0.80 21.81
C ASN A 18 -5.53 2.24 21.87
N ASN A 19 -6.08 3.08 22.74
CA ASN A 19 -5.60 4.44 22.98
C ASN A 19 -4.83 4.51 24.29
N LEU A 20 -3.49 4.55 24.23
CA LEU A 20 -2.64 4.66 25.40
C LEU A 20 -2.46 6.12 25.84
N VAL A 21 -3.06 6.48 26.96
CA VAL A 21 -2.85 7.80 27.58
C VAL A 21 -1.86 7.67 28.74
N ARG A 22 -0.73 8.38 28.65
CA ARG A 22 0.34 8.34 29.68
C ARG A 22 0.17 9.37 30.80
N LYS A 23 -0.56 10.46 30.54
CA LYS A 23 -0.78 11.54 31.52
C LYS A 23 -2.27 11.76 31.71
N MET A 24 -2.74 11.68 32.95
CA MET A 24 -4.16 11.80 33.29
C MET A 24 -4.78 13.14 32.83
N HIS A 25 -4.06 14.26 33.00
CA HIS A 25 -4.51 15.58 32.56
C HIS A 25 -4.66 15.70 31.01
N ALA A 26 -4.04 14.82 30.25
CA ALA A 26 -4.20 14.82 28.79
C ALA A 26 -5.65 14.50 28.38
N CYS A 27 -6.37 13.67 29.15
CA CYS A 27 -7.79 13.37 28.89
C CYS A 27 -8.68 14.61 29.02
N GLU A 28 -8.39 15.46 30.02
CA GLU A 28 -9.11 16.71 30.21
C GLU A 28 -8.84 17.70 29.08
N THR A 29 -7.56 17.88 28.73
CA THR A 29 -7.14 18.77 27.64
C THR A 29 -7.74 18.29 26.30
N MET A 30 -7.74 16.97 26.02
CA MET A 30 -8.35 16.42 24.81
C MET A 30 -9.85 16.65 24.73
N GLY A 31 -10.55 16.66 25.87
CA GLY A 31 -11.98 16.95 25.93
C GLY A 31 -12.35 18.41 25.60
N ALA A 32 -11.39 19.32 25.67
CA ALA A 32 -11.58 20.74 25.44
C ALA A 32 -11.01 21.27 24.11
N ILE A 33 -10.50 20.38 23.24
CA ILE A 33 -9.95 20.77 21.95
C ILE A 33 -11.05 21.24 21.00
N THR A 34 -10.76 22.31 20.25
CA THR A 34 -11.65 22.87 19.23
C THR A 34 -11.14 22.65 17.81
N VAL A 35 -9.88 22.30 17.66
CA VAL A 35 -9.23 22.07 16.35
C VAL A 35 -8.41 20.80 16.42
N ILE A 36 -8.56 19.94 15.42
CA ILE A 36 -7.76 18.72 15.22
C ILE A 36 -6.99 18.86 13.92
N CYS A 37 -5.66 18.83 14.02
CA CYS A 37 -4.77 18.75 12.87
C CYS A 37 -4.31 17.30 12.72
N THR A 38 -4.54 16.73 11.54
CA THR A 38 -4.15 15.34 11.26
C THR A 38 -3.41 15.26 9.94
N ASP A 39 -2.45 14.35 9.85
CA ASP A 39 -1.86 13.98 8.57
C ASP A 39 -2.81 13.05 7.80
N LYS A 40 -2.69 13.04 6.48
CA LYS A 40 -3.53 12.21 5.62
C LYS A 40 -3.04 10.75 5.60
N THR A 41 -1.76 10.58 5.28
CA THR A 41 -1.21 9.26 4.93
C THR A 41 -0.88 8.45 6.18
N GLY A 42 -1.46 7.26 6.29
CA GLY A 42 -1.27 6.36 7.45
C GLY A 42 -2.07 6.75 8.69
N THR A 43 -2.81 7.88 8.65
CA THR A 43 -3.70 8.33 9.73
C THR A 43 -5.17 8.29 9.28
N LEU A 44 -5.50 9.00 8.22
CA LEU A 44 -6.84 8.96 7.60
C LEU A 44 -6.94 7.87 6.53
N THR A 45 -5.82 7.38 6.04
CA THR A 45 -5.71 6.29 5.08
C THR A 45 -4.91 5.14 5.66
N GLN A 46 -5.09 3.95 5.11
CA GLN A 46 -4.39 2.73 5.54
C GLN A 46 -2.95 2.64 5.01
N ASN A 47 -2.47 3.66 4.28
CA ASN A 47 -1.18 3.64 3.57
C ASN A 47 -1.03 2.43 2.63
N LEU A 48 -2.13 1.94 2.10
CA LEU A 48 -2.20 0.86 1.12
C LEU A 48 -2.54 1.45 -0.24
N MET A 49 -1.62 1.30 -1.18
CA MET A 49 -1.87 1.63 -2.58
C MET A 49 -2.60 0.48 -3.26
N GLN A 50 -3.57 0.81 -4.10
CA GLN A 50 -4.30 -0.15 -4.93
C GLN A 50 -4.56 0.47 -6.29
N VAL A 51 -4.52 -0.35 -7.34
CA VAL A 51 -4.95 0.08 -8.67
C VAL A 51 -6.48 0.19 -8.63
N HIS A 52 -6.99 1.39 -8.90
CA HIS A 52 -8.43 1.66 -8.90
C HIS A 52 -9.03 1.47 -10.28
N GLU A 53 -8.45 2.11 -11.28
CA GLU A 53 -8.91 2.05 -12.66
C GLU A 53 -7.70 2.03 -13.60
N PRO A 54 -7.36 0.86 -14.17
CA PRO A 54 -6.31 0.79 -15.16
C PRO A 54 -6.82 1.30 -16.51
N ASN A 55 -6.03 2.14 -17.17
CA ASN A 55 -6.34 2.66 -18.48
C ASN A 55 -5.10 2.62 -19.37
N PHE A 56 -5.02 1.63 -20.24
CA PHE A 56 -3.88 1.44 -21.15
C PHE A 56 -4.30 1.72 -22.58
N TYR A 57 -3.47 2.45 -23.31
CA TYR A 57 -3.69 2.69 -24.72
C TYR A 57 -3.65 1.37 -25.50
N GLY A 58 -4.65 1.14 -26.35
CA GLY A 58 -4.78 -0.06 -27.16
C GLY A 58 -5.58 -1.21 -26.53
N ILE A 59 -5.91 -1.14 -25.23
CA ILE A 59 -6.78 -2.11 -24.57
C ILE A 59 -8.21 -1.57 -24.50
N LYS A 60 -9.15 -2.26 -25.16
CA LYS A 60 -10.54 -1.79 -25.29
C LYS A 60 -11.34 -1.75 -23.99
N ASN A 61 -10.99 -2.60 -23.01
CA ASN A 61 -11.67 -2.69 -21.72
C ASN A 61 -10.65 -2.57 -20.60
N GLY A 62 -9.92 -1.48 -20.49
CA GLY A 62 -8.82 -1.12 -19.60
C GLY A 62 -8.56 -1.92 -18.30
N SER A 63 -9.45 -2.83 -17.92
CA SER A 63 -9.39 -3.60 -16.67
C SER A 63 -8.87 -5.03 -16.82
N ASP A 64 -8.98 -5.65 -18.01
CA ASP A 64 -8.61 -7.05 -18.18
C ASP A 64 -7.47 -7.20 -19.20
N LEU A 65 -6.36 -7.79 -18.75
CA LEU A 65 -5.26 -8.17 -19.62
C LEU A 65 -5.65 -9.43 -20.38
N SER A 66 -6.07 -9.25 -21.63
CA SER A 66 -6.29 -10.35 -22.59
C SER A 66 -4.97 -10.99 -23.02
N ASP A 67 -5.03 -12.09 -23.80
CA ASP A 67 -3.84 -12.75 -24.33
C ASP A 67 -3.35 -12.11 -25.64
N ASP A 68 -3.36 -10.77 -25.71
CA ASP A 68 -2.80 -10.03 -26.83
C ASP A 68 -1.38 -9.52 -26.53
N ASP A 69 -0.64 -9.16 -27.57
CA ASP A 69 0.75 -8.72 -27.47
C ASP A 69 0.92 -7.46 -26.58
N ILE A 70 -0.07 -6.57 -26.57
CA ILE A 70 -0.04 -5.35 -25.77
C ILE A 70 -0.17 -5.69 -24.27
N SER A 71 -1.10 -6.58 -23.93
CA SER A 71 -1.29 -7.05 -22.57
C SER A 71 -0.07 -7.81 -22.05
N ALA A 72 0.56 -8.63 -22.91
CA ALA A 72 1.80 -9.30 -22.57
C ALA A 72 2.94 -8.30 -22.29
N LEU A 73 3.10 -7.29 -23.13
CA LEU A 73 4.10 -6.24 -22.94
C LEU A 73 3.88 -5.43 -21.66
N ILE A 74 2.62 -5.11 -21.32
CA ILE A 74 2.28 -4.42 -20.07
C ILE A 74 2.62 -5.28 -18.86
N ALA A 75 2.26 -6.56 -18.89
CA ALA A 75 2.54 -7.50 -17.81
C ALA A 75 4.04 -7.70 -17.60
N GLU A 76 4.81 -7.85 -18.67
CA GLU A 76 6.28 -7.93 -18.64
C GLU A 76 6.88 -6.63 -18.10
N GLY A 77 6.44 -5.46 -18.60
CA GLY A 77 6.90 -4.16 -18.16
C GLY A 77 6.67 -3.90 -16.66
N ILE A 78 5.49 -4.24 -16.14
CA ILE A 78 5.19 -4.13 -14.71
C ILE A 78 6.08 -5.08 -13.90
N SER A 79 6.28 -6.30 -14.37
CA SER A 79 7.04 -7.33 -13.66
C SER A 79 8.54 -7.02 -13.64
N ALA A 80 9.12 -6.67 -14.79
CA ALA A 80 10.55 -6.40 -14.94
C ALA A 80 10.98 -5.05 -14.37
N ASN A 81 10.15 -4.00 -14.55
CA ASN A 81 10.44 -2.66 -14.04
C ASN A 81 9.91 -2.46 -12.60
N SER A 82 10.23 -3.38 -11.70
CA SER A 82 9.84 -3.35 -10.30
C SER A 82 10.91 -4.01 -9.43
N THR A 83 11.19 -3.42 -8.27
CA THR A 83 12.05 -3.99 -7.22
C THR A 83 11.25 -4.63 -6.09
N ALA A 84 9.94 -4.42 -6.05
CA ALA A 84 9.05 -5.01 -5.06
C ALA A 84 8.84 -6.52 -5.29
N PHE A 85 8.37 -7.20 -4.27
CA PHE A 85 7.95 -8.61 -4.34
C PHE A 85 6.75 -8.87 -3.44
N LEU A 86 6.01 -9.94 -3.74
CA LEU A 86 4.89 -10.39 -2.94
C LEU A 86 5.34 -11.61 -2.12
N GLU A 87 5.09 -11.59 -0.82
CA GLU A 87 5.26 -12.75 0.05
C GLU A 87 4.14 -13.77 -0.24
N GLU A 88 4.47 -15.05 -0.17
CA GLU A 88 3.47 -16.10 -0.27
C GLU A 88 2.46 -15.96 0.87
N ALA A 89 1.18 -15.86 0.49
CA ALA A 89 0.11 -15.80 1.47
C ALA A 89 -0.17 -17.19 2.05
N ALA A 90 -0.37 -17.27 3.36
CA ALA A 90 -0.98 -18.46 3.93
C ALA A 90 -2.37 -18.68 3.31
N THR A 91 -2.79 -19.93 3.21
CA THR A 91 -4.03 -20.33 2.54
C THR A 91 -5.23 -19.48 3.00
N GLY A 92 -5.75 -18.62 2.11
CA GLY A 92 -6.91 -17.76 2.35
C GLY A 92 -6.60 -16.30 2.71
N GLU A 93 -5.35 -15.91 2.86
CA GLU A 93 -4.95 -14.50 3.05
C GLU A 93 -4.52 -13.85 1.73
N LYS A 94 -4.66 -12.53 1.63
CA LYS A 94 -4.13 -11.79 0.49
C LYS A 94 -2.60 -11.70 0.59
N PRO A 95 -1.88 -11.84 -0.53
CA PRO A 95 -0.43 -11.68 -0.55
C PRO A 95 -0.02 -10.33 0.04
N LYS A 96 0.99 -10.33 0.88
CA LYS A 96 1.57 -9.12 1.44
C LYS A 96 2.74 -8.68 0.58
N GLY A 97 2.76 -7.42 0.18
CA GLY A 97 3.84 -6.88 -0.63
C GLY A 97 4.94 -6.27 0.20
N VAL A 98 6.17 -6.43 -0.25
CA VAL A 98 7.38 -5.80 0.31
C VAL A 98 8.04 -4.96 -0.76
N GLY A 99 8.33 -3.71 -0.44
CA GLY A 99 8.95 -2.75 -1.35
C GLY A 99 8.17 -1.46 -1.48
N ASN A 100 8.34 -0.77 -2.60
CA ASN A 100 7.64 0.48 -2.89
C ASN A 100 6.13 0.24 -2.98
N PRO A 101 5.27 0.99 -2.25
CA PRO A 101 3.81 0.79 -2.25
C PRO A 101 3.17 0.84 -3.63
N THR A 102 3.68 1.67 -4.53
CA THR A 102 3.17 1.77 -5.92
C THR A 102 3.49 0.51 -6.71
N GLU A 103 4.72 0.01 -6.62
CA GLU A 103 5.13 -1.23 -7.28
C GLU A 103 4.35 -2.43 -6.74
N VAL A 104 4.21 -2.52 -5.40
CA VAL A 104 3.39 -3.56 -4.74
C VAL A 104 1.95 -3.53 -5.25
N ALA A 105 1.34 -2.34 -5.39
CA ALA A 105 -0.02 -2.22 -5.91
C ALA A 105 -0.16 -2.76 -7.34
N LEU A 106 0.83 -2.48 -8.19
CA LEU A 106 0.86 -2.99 -9.58
C LEU A 106 1.05 -4.51 -9.62
N LEU A 107 1.93 -5.07 -8.78
CA LEU A 107 2.13 -6.53 -8.70
C LEU A 107 0.89 -7.25 -8.15
N LEU A 108 0.21 -6.69 -7.15
CA LEU A 108 -1.04 -7.24 -6.62
C LEU A 108 -2.15 -7.21 -7.69
N TRP A 109 -2.23 -6.11 -8.45
CA TRP A 109 -3.17 -6.02 -9.56
C TRP A 109 -2.85 -7.07 -10.63
N LEU A 110 -1.59 -7.21 -11.04
CA LEU A 110 -1.16 -8.19 -12.02
C LEU A 110 -1.50 -9.64 -11.57
N ASN A 111 -1.25 -9.94 -10.29
CA ASN A 111 -1.61 -11.22 -9.69
C ASN A 111 -3.14 -11.46 -9.71
N SER A 112 -3.96 -10.41 -9.51
CA SER A 112 -5.42 -10.51 -9.61
C SER A 112 -5.90 -10.78 -11.03
N GLN A 113 -5.10 -10.46 -12.05
CA GLN A 113 -5.34 -10.78 -13.46
C GLN A 113 -4.88 -12.21 -13.83
N GLY A 114 -4.45 -13.00 -12.85
CA GLY A 114 -3.97 -14.36 -13.07
C GLY A 114 -2.58 -14.46 -13.74
N ARG A 115 -1.81 -13.36 -13.74
CA ARG A 115 -0.46 -13.33 -14.32
C ARG A 115 0.57 -13.51 -13.20
N ASN A 116 1.48 -14.47 -13.39
CA ASN A 116 2.59 -14.72 -12.47
C ASN A 116 3.76 -13.78 -12.79
N TYR A 117 3.93 -12.73 -11.97
CA TYR A 117 4.98 -11.74 -12.18
C TYR A 117 6.40 -12.33 -12.00
N LEU A 118 6.57 -13.40 -11.21
CA LEU A 118 7.88 -14.04 -11.01
C LEU A 118 8.36 -14.71 -12.30
N GLU A 119 7.48 -15.50 -12.93
CA GLU A 119 7.78 -16.13 -14.22
C GLU A 119 8.11 -15.10 -15.30
N LEU A 120 7.32 -14.02 -15.38
CA LEU A 120 7.56 -12.94 -16.33
C LEU A 120 8.90 -12.24 -16.08
N ARG A 121 9.26 -12.03 -14.81
CA ARG A 121 10.55 -11.43 -14.41
C ARG A 121 11.73 -12.33 -14.71
N GLU A 122 11.61 -13.64 -14.51
CA GLU A 122 12.65 -14.61 -14.82
C GLU A 122 12.91 -14.74 -16.32
N HIS A 123 11.87 -14.62 -17.15
CA HIS A 123 11.99 -14.67 -18.60
C HIS A 123 12.48 -13.34 -19.19
N ALA A 124 12.28 -12.22 -18.50
CA ALA A 124 12.74 -10.92 -18.96
C ALA A 124 14.27 -10.82 -18.91
N ARG A 125 14.90 -10.58 -20.07
CA ARG A 125 16.34 -10.37 -20.16
C ARG A 125 16.70 -8.94 -19.76
N ILE A 126 16.90 -8.70 -18.47
CA ILE A 126 17.32 -7.39 -17.95
C ILE A 126 18.80 -7.20 -18.22
N LEU A 127 19.15 -6.16 -18.97
CA LEU A 127 20.52 -5.77 -19.29
C LEU A 127 21.06 -4.75 -18.29
N ASP A 128 20.21 -3.79 -17.90
CA ASP A 128 20.55 -2.73 -16.93
C ASP A 128 19.28 -2.21 -16.26
N GLN A 129 19.43 -1.64 -15.07
CA GLN A 129 18.32 -1.07 -14.33
C GLN A 129 18.71 0.23 -13.64
N LEU A 130 18.03 1.30 -14.00
CA LEU A 130 18.11 2.58 -13.32
C LEU A 130 17.05 2.65 -12.22
N THR A 131 17.45 2.45 -10.97
CA THR A 131 16.55 2.46 -9.82
C THR A 131 15.92 3.83 -9.59
N PHE A 132 14.75 3.86 -8.95
CA PHE A 132 14.05 5.11 -8.63
C PHE A 132 14.91 6.04 -7.77
N SER A 133 14.90 7.33 -8.10
CA SER A 133 15.41 8.37 -7.20
C SER A 133 14.43 9.52 -7.09
N THR A 134 14.46 10.20 -5.93
CA THR A 134 13.61 11.38 -5.65
C THR A 134 13.87 12.57 -6.58
N GLU A 135 15.06 12.64 -7.15
CA GLU A 135 15.44 13.68 -8.11
C GLU A 135 14.86 13.39 -9.49
N ARG A 136 15.03 12.16 -9.97
CA ARG A 136 14.57 11.73 -11.30
C ARG A 136 13.07 11.47 -11.38
N LYS A 137 12.45 11.04 -10.28
CA LYS A 137 11.01 10.68 -10.19
C LYS A 137 10.58 9.54 -11.12
N PHE A 138 11.52 8.71 -11.59
CA PHE A 138 11.23 7.53 -12.38
C PHE A 138 12.25 6.43 -12.14
N MET A 139 11.88 5.22 -12.55
CA MET A 139 12.70 4.04 -12.66
C MET A 139 12.64 3.56 -14.11
N ALA A 140 13.71 2.98 -14.62
CA ALA A 140 13.76 2.41 -15.97
C ALA A 140 14.54 1.10 -15.96
N THR A 141 14.08 0.14 -16.75
CA THR A 141 14.73 -1.15 -16.97
C THR A 141 14.96 -1.33 -18.46
N LEU A 142 16.18 -1.76 -18.82
CA LEU A 142 16.61 -2.03 -20.18
C LEU A 142 16.82 -3.53 -20.37
#